data_2e976447669fd8debd33a67c22f3ecc9
#
_entry.id   2e976447669fd8debd33a67c22f3ecc9
#
_cell.length_a   1.000
_cell.length_b   1.000
_cell.length_c   1.000
_cell.angle_alpha   90.00
_cell.angle_beta   90.00
_cell.angle_gamma   90.00
#
_symmetry.space_group_name_H-M   'P 1'
#
loop_
_entity.id
_entity.type
_entity.pdbx_description
1 polymer ?
#
loop_
_entity_poly.entity_id
_entity_poly.type
_entity_poly.pdbx_seq_one_letter_code
_entity_poly.pdbx_strand_id
1 'polypeptide(L)'
;MIATRPFCSNISRSFRALITGAPGSGKGTISSRIVRDSGLVHLSSGDVLRLHVKQGSKLGTKAKDYIDRGVLLPDNLIVELMISEIDKLSNKRWLLDGFPRTIEQAMQLDMRQKFDIVINLDIPFSEIKRRIEQRYVHLSSGRVYHLEWNPPKTPGIDDITGEPLVQREDDKPETVDARLNIFQSQMTPVLEFYSKQGILKTFSGTESDVIYPEINEFLRKVLPK
;
A
#
# COMPACT_ATOMS: atom_id res chain seq x y z
N MET A 1 -11.59 -27.05 15.75
CA MET A 1 -10.51 -26.64 16.69
C MET A 1 -9.52 -25.82 15.90
N ILE A 2 -9.57 -24.49 16.05
CA ILE A 2 -8.64 -23.56 15.41
C ILE A 2 -7.39 -23.58 16.29
N ALA A 3 -6.29 -24.13 15.75
CA ALA A 3 -5.01 -24.15 16.44
C ALA A 3 -4.47 -22.71 16.53
N THR A 4 -4.64 -22.10 17.70
CA THR A 4 -3.94 -20.88 18.08
C THR A 4 -2.45 -21.21 18.18
N ARG A 5 -1.62 -20.66 17.28
CA ARG A 5 -0.17 -20.73 17.41
C ARG A 5 0.24 -20.09 18.74
N PRO A 6 1.10 -20.76 19.55
CA PRO A 6 1.62 -20.14 20.76
C PRO A 6 2.48 -18.92 20.35
N PHE A 7 2.24 -17.82 21.04
CA PHE A 7 3.06 -16.61 21.01
C PHE A 7 4.46 -17.01 21.52
N CYS A 8 5.37 -17.33 20.60
CA CYS A 8 6.72 -17.72 20.94
C CYS A 8 7.48 -16.51 21.46
N SER A 9 7.91 -16.62 22.70
CA SER A 9 8.61 -15.63 23.51
C SER A 9 9.98 -15.23 22.94
N ASN A 10 10.26 -13.90 23.00
CA ASN A 10 11.57 -13.27 23.18
C ASN A 10 12.70 -13.52 22.16
N ILE A 11 12.55 -12.97 20.99
CA ILE A 11 13.54 -12.10 20.38
C ILE A 11 12.75 -10.85 19.99
N SER A 12 13.21 -9.66 20.34
CA SER A 12 12.55 -8.38 20.02
C SER A 12 12.55 -8.15 18.50
N ARG A 13 11.77 -8.97 17.79
CA ARG A 13 11.57 -8.82 16.34
C ARG A 13 10.79 -7.53 16.11
N SER A 14 11.30 -6.64 15.27
CA SER A 14 10.60 -5.44 14.87
C SER A 14 9.24 -5.79 14.24
N PHE A 15 8.17 -5.08 14.64
CA PHE A 15 6.81 -5.29 14.13
C PHE A 15 6.71 -4.97 12.64
N ARG A 16 6.09 -5.86 11.89
CA ARG A 16 6.01 -5.82 10.42
C ARG A 16 4.57 -5.94 9.98
N ALA A 17 4.03 -4.87 9.45
CA ALA A 17 2.66 -4.83 8.94
C ALA A 17 2.66 -4.73 7.41
N LEU A 18 1.64 -5.30 6.81
CA LEU A 18 1.31 -5.14 5.39
C LEU A 18 -0.07 -4.50 5.28
N ILE A 19 -0.22 -3.52 4.40
CA ILE A 19 -1.53 -3.01 3.98
C ILE A 19 -1.75 -3.30 2.50
N THR A 20 -2.91 -3.85 2.20
CA THR A 20 -3.35 -4.17 0.84
C THR A 20 -4.77 -3.68 0.59
N GLY A 21 -5.20 -3.69 -0.65
CA GLY A 21 -6.50 -3.21 -1.11
C GLY A 21 -6.40 -2.67 -2.53
N ALA A 22 -7.51 -2.51 -3.20
CA ALA A 22 -7.56 -2.08 -4.60
C ALA A 22 -6.90 -0.71 -4.83
N PRO A 23 -6.42 -0.41 -6.05
CA PRO A 23 -6.03 0.95 -6.42
C PRO A 23 -7.15 1.94 -6.05
N GLY A 24 -6.84 3.05 -5.40
CA GLY A 24 -7.87 4.01 -4.97
C GLY A 24 -8.65 3.66 -3.70
N SER A 25 -8.38 2.52 -3.04
CA SER A 25 -9.05 2.13 -1.78
C SER A 25 -8.69 3.00 -0.56
N GLY A 26 -7.81 3.99 -0.69
CA GLY A 26 -7.41 4.86 0.42
C GLY A 26 -6.21 4.35 1.23
N LYS A 27 -5.48 3.33 0.75
CA LYS A 27 -4.27 2.80 1.42
C LYS A 27 -3.31 3.90 1.87
N GLY A 28 -2.96 4.81 0.98
CA GLY A 28 -2.02 5.89 1.29
C GLY A 28 -2.50 6.79 2.44
N THR A 29 -3.79 7.13 2.48
CA THR A 29 -4.39 7.90 3.57
C THR A 29 -4.34 7.13 4.88
N ILE A 30 -4.75 5.87 4.86
CA ILE A 30 -4.72 4.98 6.04
C ILE A 30 -3.28 4.76 6.50
N SER A 31 -2.36 4.48 5.58
CA SER A 31 -0.92 4.29 5.90
C SER A 31 -0.33 5.53 6.57
N SER A 32 -0.61 6.73 6.07
CA SER A 32 -0.12 7.98 6.68
C SER A 32 -0.64 8.17 8.11
N ARG A 33 -1.89 7.81 8.37
CA ARG A 33 -2.48 7.86 9.71
C ARG A 33 -1.88 6.81 10.64
N ILE A 34 -1.69 5.57 10.15
CA ILE A 34 -1.01 4.50 10.90
C ILE A 34 0.39 4.95 11.30
N VAL A 35 1.18 5.48 10.36
CA VAL A 35 2.53 5.97 10.61
C VAL A 35 2.56 7.05 11.68
N ARG A 36 1.69 8.04 11.56
CA ARG A 36 1.57 9.14 12.53
C ARG A 36 1.28 8.64 13.95
N ASP A 37 0.36 7.67 14.07
CA ASP A 37 -0.17 7.26 15.38
C ASP A 37 0.60 6.08 15.99
N SER A 38 1.36 5.30 15.18
CA SER A 38 2.10 4.11 15.63
C SER A 38 3.63 4.22 15.52
N GLY A 39 4.14 5.23 14.80
CA GLY A 39 5.58 5.39 14.56
C GLY A 39 6.19 4.34 13.64
N LEU A 40 5.38 3.60 12.88
CA LEU A 40 5.88 2.67 11.85
C LEU A 40 6.54 3.44 10.71
N VAL A 41 7.59 2.88 10.12
CA VAL A 41 8.16 3.41 8.87
C VAL A 41 7.32 2.94 7.69
N HIS A 42 6.85 3.86 6.85
CA HIS A 42 6.09 3.53 5.63
C HIS A 42 7.03 3.17 4.49
N LEU A 43 6.79 2.04 3.83
CA LEU A 43 7.46 1.63 2.62
C LEU A 43 6.40 1.32 1.55
N SER A 44 6.24 2.21 0.57
CA SER A 44 5.29 2.07 -0.53
C SER A 44 6.01 1.62 -1.81
N SER A 45 5.63 0.47 -2.34
CA SER A 45 6.17 -0.03 -3.61
C SER A 45 5.92 0.92 -4.78
N GLY A 46 4.76 1.57 -4.80
CA GLY A 46 4.43 2.56 -5.81
C GLY A 46 5.31 3.81 -5.73
N ASP A 47 5.65 4.28 -4.52
CA ASP A 47 6.50 5.45 -4.33
C ASP A 47 7.95 5.13 -4.68
N VAL A 48 8.44 3.96 -4.28
CA VAL A 48 9.78 3.48 -4.68
C VAL A 48 9.91 3.42 -6.19
N LEU A 49 8.95 2.84 -6.90
CA LEU A 49 8.96 2.77 -8.37
C LEU A 49 8.90 4.16 -9.01
N ARG A 50 8.03 5.04 -8.55
CA ARG A 50 7.93 6.42 -9.05
C ARG A 50 9.22 7.21 -8.83
N LEU A 51 9.90 6.99 -7.70
CA LEU A 51 11.20 7.60 -7.43
C LEU A 51 12.25 7.12 -8.46
N HIS A 52 12.30 5.82 -8.74
CA HIS A 52 13.19 5.26 -9.77
C HIS A 52 12.90 5.82 -11.17
N VAL A 53 11.62 5.99 -11.53
CA VAL A 53 11.22 6.64 -12.78
C VAL A 53 11.69 8.09 -12.84
N LYS A 54 11.47 8.85 -11.77
CA LYS A 54 11.89 10.27 -11.67
C LYS A 54 13.42 10.42 -11.78
N GLN A 55 14.17 9.49 -11.21
CA GLN A 55 15.63 9.47 -11.25
C GLN A 55 16.21 8.97 -12.59
N GLY A 56 15.38 8.47 -13.51
CA GLY A 56 15.83 7.89 -14.78
C GLY A 56 16.71 6.66 -14.62
N SER A 57 16.61 5.93 -13.52
CA SER A 57 17.39 4.72 -13.30
C SER A 57 17.04 3.64 -14.34
N LYS A 58 17.95 2.68 -14.55
CA LYS A 58 17.71 1.54 -15.48
C LYS A 58 16.39 0.80 -15.15
N LEU A 59 16.09 0.65 -13.87
CA LEU A 59 14.84 0.04 -13.42
C LEU A 59 13.66 1.00 -13.68
N GLY A 60 13.79 2.28 -13.36
CA GLY A 60 12.74 3.28 -13.58
C GLY A 60 12.34 3.41 -15.04
N THR A 61 13.31 3.39 -15.96
CA THR A 61 13.04 3.41 -17.39
C THR A 61 12.22 2.19 -17.84
N LYS A 62 12.54 1.00 -17.32
CA LYS A 62 11.76 -0.21 -17.61
C LYS A 62 10.39 -0.18 -16.93
N ALA A 63 10.32 0.32 -15.70
CA ALA A 63 9.08 0.33 -14.92
C ALA A 63 8.04 1.32 -15.47
N LYS A 64 8.50 2.40 -16.12
CA LYS A 64 7.61 3.46 -16.61
C LYS A 64 6.49 2.92 -17.51
N ASP A 65 6.81 2.10 -18.50
CA ASP A 65 5.83 1.55 -19.44
C ASP A 65 4.78 0.67 -18.74
N TYR A 66 5.17 -0.07 -17.71
CA TYR A 66 4.24 -0.89 -16.92
C TYR A 66 3.32 0.00 -16.08
N ILE A 67 3.87 1.04 -15.44
CA ILE A 67 3.11 1.98 -14.62
C ILE A 67 2.08 2.72 -15.48
N ASP A 68 2.51 3.27 -16.63
CA ASP A 68 1.65 4.06 -17.52
C ASP A 68 0.48 3.22 -18.07
N ARG A 69 0.68 1.91 -18.29
CA ARG A 69 -0.37 0.96 -18.71
C ARG A 69 -1.16 0.38 -17.54
N GLY A 70 -0.78 0.65 -16.29
CA GLY A 70 -1.43 0.11 -15.10
C GLY A 70 -1.25 -1.40 -14.90
N VAL A 71 -0.26 -2.02 -15.55
CA VAL A 71 0.07 -3.44 -15.40
C VAL A 71 1.19 -3.66 -14.40
N LEU A 72 1.32 -4.89 -13.89
CA LEU A 72 2.36 -5.22 -12.93
C LEU A 72 3.72 -5.38 -13.63
N LEU A 73 4.80 -4.98 -12.93
CA LEU A 73 6.15 -5.35 -13.33
C LEU A 73 6.34 -6.87 -13.18
N PRO A 74 7.27 -7.47 -13.95
CA PRO A 74 7.69 -8.84 -13.74
C PRO A 74 8.09 -9.09 -12.27
N ASP A 75 7.62 -10.21 -11.69
CA ASP A 75 7.76 -10.49 -10.27
C ASP A 75 9.21 -10.49 -9.79
N ASN A 76 10.13 -11.04 -10.56
CA ASN A 76 11.55 -11.06 -10.22
C ASN A 76 12.14 -9.65 -10.03
N LEU A 77 11.75 -8.68 -10.86
CA LEU A 77 12.28 -7.32 -10.77
C LEU A 77 11.74 -6.57 -9.55
N ILE A 78 10.44 -6.67 -9.30
CA ILE A 78 9.84 -5.96 -8.16
C ILE A 78 10.21 -6.61 -6.83
N VAL A 79 10.33 -7.93 -6.76
CA VAL A 79 10.71 -8.65 -5.55
C VAL A 79 12.12 -8.29 -5.12
N GLU A 80 13.10 -8.33 -6.02
CA GLU A 80 14.48 -7.94 -5.71
C GLU A 80 14.55 -6.49 -5.19
N LEU A 81 13.88 -5.57 -5.86
CA LEU A 81 13.80 -4.18 -5.43
C LEU A 81 13.23 -4.06 -4.02
N MET A 82 12.06 -4.67 -3.78
CA MET A 82 11.38 -4.52 -2.50
C MET A 82 12.12 -5.19 -1.36
N ILE A 83 12.76 -6.33 -1.57
CA ILE A 83 13.63 -6.96 -0.57
C ILE A 83 14.80 -6.03 -0.23
N SER A 84 15.46 -5.44 -1.22
CA SER A 84 16.54 -4.48 -0.97
C SER A 84 16.10 -3.27 -0.15
N GLU A 85 14.90 -2.75 -0.38
CA GLU A 85 14.36 -1.64 0.42
C GLU A 85 13.95 -2.07 1.85
N ILE A 86 13.38 -3.27 2.00
CA ILE A 86 13.03 -3.84 3.29
C ILE A 86 14.26 -4.10 4.15
N ASP A 87 15.36 -4.58 3.57
CA ASP A 87 16.61 -4.86 4.30
C ASP A 87 17.21 -3.59 4.93
N LYS A 88 16.98 -2.41 4.33
CA LYS A 88 17.36 -1.11 4.93
C LYS A 88 16.56 -0.80 6.21
N LEU A 89 15.46 -1.49 6.44
CA LEU A 89 14.56 -1.33 7.59
C LEU A 89 14.70 -2.43 8.64
N SER A 90 15.77 -3.24 8.61
CA SER A 90 15.95 -4.47 9.39
C SER A 90 15.70 -4.30 10.91
N ASN A 91 16.02 -3.15 11.47
CA ASN A 91 15.87 -2.84 12.91
C ASN A 91 14.70 -1.90 13.22
N LYS A 92 13.81 -1.65 12.23
CA LYS A 92 12.67 -0.74 12.40
C LYS A 92 11.35 -1.50 12.38
N ARG A 93 10.34 -0.94 13.02
CA ARG A 93 8.94 -1.35 12.80
C ARG A 93 8.47 -0.68 11.51
N TRP A 94 7.82 -1.40 10.61
CA TRP A 94 7.44 -0.84 9.32
C TRP A 94 6.08 -1.36 8.80
N LEU A 95 5.51 -0.56 7.92
CA LEU A 95 4.28 -0.83 7.18
C LEU A 95 4.61 -0.87 5.68
N LEU A 96 4.41 -2.03 5.06
CA LEU A 96 4.57 -2.22 3.62
C LEU A 96 3.24 -1.94 2.91
N ASP A 97 3.26 -1.12 1.86
CA ASP A 97 2.08 -0.73 1.09
C ASP A 97 2.25 -1.08 -0.40
N GLY A 98 1.24 -1.74 -0.95
CA GLY A 98 1.13 -2.02 -2.37
C GLY A 98 2.03 -3.13 -2.92
N PHE A 99 2.63 -3.95 -2.07
CA PHE A 99 3.38 -5.16 -2.39
C PHE A 99 3.23 -6.14 -1.22
N PRO A 100 3.03 -7.47 -1.45
CA PRO A 100 2.93 -8.16 -2.74
C PRO A 100 1.59 -7.93 -3.46
N ARG A 101 1.58 -8.17 -4.78
CA ARG A 101 0.38 -8.09 -5.62
C ARG A 101 0.08 -9.37 -6.38
N THR A 102 0.95 -10.35 -6.32
CA THR A 102 0.75 -11.70 -6.86
C THR A 102 1.08 -12.74 -5.80
N ILE A 103 0.57 -13.96 -5.97
CA ILE A 103 0.89 -15.06 -5.03
C ILE A 103 2.38 -15.41 -5.06
N GLU A 104 3.02 -15.34 -6.20
CA GLU A 104 4.45 -15.58 -6.34
C GLU A 104 5.27 -14.56 -5.54
N GLN A 105 4.94 -13.27 -5.64
CA GLN A 105 5.55 -12.22 -4.82
C GLN A 105 5.33 -12.48 -3.33
N ALA A 106 4.11 -12.90 -2.93
CA ALA A 106 3.79 -13.18 -1.54
C ALA A 106 4.62 -14.34 -0.98
N MET A 107 4.76 -15.41 -1.74
CA MET A 107 5.56 -16.58 -1.35
C MET A 107 7.05 -16.25 -1.23
N GLN A 108 7.61 -15.53 -2.21
CA GLN A 108 9.01 -15.12 -2.19
C GLN A 108 9.30 -14.17 -1.02
N LEU A 109 8.39 -13.24 -0.75
CA LEU A 109 8.52 -12.33 0.39
C LEU A 109 8.41 -13.07 1.72
N ASP A 110 7.48 -14.00 1.86
CA ASP A 110 7.25 -14.78 3.08
C ASP A 110 8.46 -15.67 3.46
N MET A 111 9.24 -16.12 2.49
CA MET A 111 10.51 -16.82 2.75
C MET A 111 11.57 -15.94 3.40
N ARG A 112 11.54 -14.64 3.16
CA ARG A 112 12.52 -13.66 3.66
C ARG A 112 12.02 -12.91 4.89
N GLN A 113 10.75 -12.53 4.89
CA GLN A 113 10.15 -11.65 5.88
C GLN A 113 8.78 -12.18 6.32
N LYS A 114 8.60 -12.42 7.62
CA LYS A 114 7.28 -12.78 8.17
C LYS A 114 6.58 -11.52 8.68
N PHE A 115 5.32 -11.38 8.29
CA PHE A 115 4.45 -10.32 8.81
C PHE A 115 3.80 -10.71 10.13
N ASP A 116 3.52 -9.71 10.95
CA ASP A 116 2.73 -9.87 12.17
C ASP A 116 1.25 -9.68 11.87
N ILE A 117 0.94 -8.81 10.89
CA ILE A 117 -0.43 -8.55 10.45
C ILE A 117 -0.48 -8.11 8.98
N VAL A 118 -1.56 -8.50 8.31
CA VAL A 118 -1.93 -8.02 6.97
C VAL A 118 -3.30 -7.35 7.07
N ILE A 119 -3.34 -6.06 6.77
CA ILE A 119 -4.55 -5.23 6.75
C ILE A 119 -5.06 -5.20 5.30
N ASN A 120 -6.26 -5.69 5.07
CA ASN A 120 -6.92 -5.57 3.77
C ASN A 120 -8.03 -4.52 3.82
N LEU A 121 -7.98 -3.55 2.91
CA LEU A 121 -9.04 -2.57 2.71
C LEU A 121 -9.97 -3.07 1.60
N ASP A 122 -11.18 -3.43 1.99
CA ASP A 122 -12.23 -3.90 1.09
C ASP A 122 -13.23 -2.77 0.80
N ILE A 123 -13.04 -2.11 -0.34
CA ILE A 123 -13.82 -0.97 -0.80
C ILE A 123 -14.53 -1.33 -2.10
N PRO A 124 -15.83 -1.02 -2.26
CA PRO A 124 -16.55 -1.27 -3.51
C PRO A 124 -15.90 -0.59 -4.72
N PHE A 125 -15.80 -1.28 -5.85
CA PHE A 125 -15.15 -0.75 -7.06
C PHE A 125 -15.83 0.50 -7.62
N SER A 126 -17.15 0.63 -7.47
CA SER A 126 -17.88 1.83 -7.84
C SER A 126 -17.37 3.06 -7.09
N GLU A 127 -17.13 2.91 -5.78
CA GLU A 127 -16.58 3.95 -4.92
C GLU A 127 -15.12 4.27 -5.29
N ILE A 128 -14.34 3.26 -5.62
CA ILE A 128 -12.94 3.43 -6.03
C ILE A 128 -12.82 4.29 -7.30
N LYS A 129 -13.66 4.03 -8.31
CA LYS A 129 -13.64 4.82 -9.56
C LYS A 129 -13.93 6.29 -9.27
N ARG A 130 -15.00 6.58 -8.51
CA ARG A 130 -15.34 7.95 -8.09
C ARG A 130 -14.19 8.67 -7.39
N ARG A 131 -13.44 7.95 -6.54
CA ARG A 131 -12.30 8.52 -5.81
C ARG A 131 -11.11 8.85 -6.70
N ILE A 132 -10.81 7.99 -7.68
CA ILE A 132 -9.65 8.17 -8.54
C ILE A 132 -9.83 9.35 -9.49
N GLU A 133 -11.04 9.55 -10.00
CA GLU A 133 -11.38 10.68 -10.90
C GLU A 133 -11.05 12.05 -10.30
N GLN A 134 -11.19 12.20 -9.00
CA GLN A 134 -10.97 13.46 -8.29
C GLN A 134 -9.67 13.50 -7.47
N ARG A 135 -8.77 12.54 -7.71
CA ARG A 135 -7.49 12.43 -7.01
C ARG A 135 -6.42 13.28 -7.67
N TYR A 136 -5.71 14.04 -6.84
CA TYR A 136 -4.53 14.80 -7.22
C TYR A 136 -3.37 14.44 -6.30
N VAL A 137 -2.14 14.59 -6.80
CA VAL A 137 -0.95 14.25 -6.04
C VAL A 137 0.14 15.32 -6.21
N HIS A 138 0.87 15.57 -5.15
CA HIS A 138 2.13 16.26 -5.21
C HIS A 138 3.25 15.24 -5.46
N LEU A 139 3.84 15.26 -6.67
CA LEU A 139 4.78 14.22 -7.13
C LEU A 139 6.03 14.08 -6.26
N SER A 140 6.55 15.21 -5.75
CA SER A 140 7.82 15.22 -5.00
C SER A 140 7.69 14.57 -3.62
N SER A 141 6.53 14.72 -2.94
CA SER A 141 6.31 14.20 -1.59
C SER A 141 5.39 12.98 -1.52
N GLY A 142 4.69 12.66 -2.61
CA GLY A 142 3.67 11.62 -2.61
C GLY A 142 2.36 12.01 -1.90
N ARG A 143 2.21 13.24 -1.38
CA ARG A 143 0.96 13.69 -0.75
C ARG A 143 -0.22 13.60 -1.72
N VAL A 144 -1.34 13.14 -1.19
CA VAL A 144 -2.55 12.90 -1.96
C VAL A 144 -3.64 13.86 -1.51
N TYR A 145 -4.27 14.48 -2.48
CA TYR A 145 -5.43 15.35 -2.33
C TYR A 145 -6.64 14.77 -3.05
N HIS A 146 -7.81 15.13 -2.59
CA HIS A 146 -9.08 14.77 -3.22
C HIS A 146 -10.01 15.98 -3.16
N LEU A 147 -10.64 16.34 -4.28
CA LEU A 147 -11.40 17.59 -4.37
C LEU A 147 -12.57 17.67 -3.37
N GLU A 148 -13.14 16.55 -2.99
CA GLU A 148 -14.29 16.47 -2.08
C GLU A 148 -13.87 16.19 -0.61
N TRP A 149 -12.96 15.24 -0.37
CA TRP A 149 -12.69 14.75 1.00
C TRP A 149 -11.40 15.26 1.63
N ASN A 150 -10.46 15.73 0.84
CA ASN A 150 -9.21 16.30 1.30
C ASN A 150 -8.74 17.36 0.29
N PRO A 151 -9.52 18.44 0.09
CA PRO A 151 -9.18 19.46 -0.88
C PRO A 151 -7.93 20.22 -0.44
N PRO A 152 -7.08 20.64 -1.39
CA PRO A 152 -5.99 21.57 -1.07
C PRO A 152 -6.58 22.92 -0.66
N LYS A 153 -5.88 23.67 0.20
CA LYS A 153 -6.28 25.02 0.63
C LYS A 153 -6.37 25.98 -0.55
N THR A 154 -5.46 25.83 -1.49
CA THR A 154 -5.48 26.55 -2.77
C THR A 154 -5.66 25.54 -3.90
N PRO A 155 -6.70 25.66 -4.74
CA PRO A 155 -6.95 24.72 -5.83
C PRO A 155 -5.71 24.49 -6.70
N GLY A 156 -5.34 23.23 -6.91
CA GLY A 156 -4.22 22.82 -7.73
C GLY A 156 -2.82 23.01 -7.14
N ILE A 157 -2.71 23.40 -5.85
CA ILE A 157 -1.44 23.72 -5.19
C ILE A 157 -1.26 22.86 -3.94
N ASP A 158 -0.07 22.32 -3.74
CA ASP A 158 0.30 21.59 -2.53
C ASP A 158 0.40 22.49 -1.30
N ASP A 159 -0.30 22.13 -0.22
CA ASP A 159 -0.44 22.96 0.98
C ASP A 159 0.85 23.24 1.74
N ILE A 160 1.90 22.46 1.51
CA ILE A 160 3.17 22.56 2.24
C ILE A 160 4.26 23.22 1.41
N THR A 161 4.38 22.83 0.13
CA THR A 161 5.47 23.31 -0.73
C THR A 161 5.07 24.44 -1.65
N GLY A 162 3.75 24.61 -1.90
CA GLY A 162 3.27 25.54 -2.93
C GLY A 162 3.49 25.08 -4.36
N GLU A 163 3.96 23.84 -4.56
CA GLU A 163 4.16 23.26 -5.90
C GLU A 163 2.83 22.78 -6.50
N PRO A 164 2.72 22.69 -7.84
CA PRO A 164 1.52 22.24 -8.51
C PRO A 164 1.14 20.80 -8.16
N LEU A 165 -0.16 20.56 -8.04
CA LEU A 165 -0.75 19.22 -7.97
C LEU A 165 -1.07 18.69 -9.37
N VAL A 166 -0.89 17.39 -9.58
CA VAL A 166 -1.16 16.73 -10.85
C VAL A 166 -2.01 15.47 -10.66
N GLN A 167 -2.75 15.07 -11.67
CA GLN A 167 -3.27 13.71 -11.75
C GLN A 167 -2.16 12.75 -12.17
N ARG A 168 -2.18 11.53 -11.67
CA ARG A 168 -1.24 10.49 -12.08
C ARG A 168 -1.62 9.96 -13.46
N GLU A 169 -0.63 9.59 -14.27
CA GLU A 169 -0.87 8.95 -15.56
C GLU A 169 -1.67 7.62 -15.42
N ASP A 170 -1.45 6.91 -14.31
CA ASP A 170 -2.14 5.67 -14.00
C ASP A 170 -3.54 5.87 -13.35
N ASP A 171 -4.05 7.10 -13.32
CA ASP A 171 -5.40 7.46 -12.87
C ASP A 171 -6.38 7.75 -14.02
N LYS A 172 -5.94 7.58 -15.26
CA LYS A 172 -6.82 7.66 -16.43
C LYS A 172 -7.85 6.52 -16.42
N PRO A 173 -9.11 6.75 -16.85
CA PRO A 173 -10.19 5.76 -16.73
C PRO A 173 -9.83 4.37 -17.27
N GLU A 174 -9.19 4.31 -18.43
CA GLU A 174 -8.80 3.06 -19.09
C GLU A 174 -7.74 2.30 -18.25
N THR A 175 -6.80 3.04 -17.67
CA THR A 175 -5.75 2.48 -16.82
C THR A 175 -6.32 2.02 -15.47
N VAL A 176 -7.28 2.74 -14.92
CA VAL A 176 -7.97 2.37 -13.67
C VAL A 176 -8.70 1.04 -13.83
N ASP A 177 -9.44 0.85 -14.93
CA ASP A 177 -10.15 -0.41 -15.18
C ASP A 177 -9.17 -1.59 -15.33
N ALA A 178 -8.09 -1.41 -16.06
CA ALA A 178 -7.04 -2.43 -16.17
C ALA A 178 -6.47 -2.80 -14.78
N ARG A 179 -6.18 -1.81 -13.94
CA ARG A 179 -5.66 -2.01 -12.58
C ARG A 179 -6.65 -2.73 -11.67
N LEU A 180 -7.95 -2.42 -11.75
CA LEU A 180 -8.99 -3.08 -10.96
C LEU A 180 -9.16 -4.54 -11.37
N ASN A 181 -9.15 -4.84 -12.68
CA ASN A 181 -9.23 -6.20 -13.20
C ASN A 181 -8.02 -7.04 -12.76
N ILE A 182 -6.80 -6.48 -12.86
CA ILE A 182 -5.58 -7.14 -12.37
C ILE A 182 -5.66 -7.36 -10.86
N PHE A 183 -6.09 -6.35 -10.10
CA PHE A 183 -6.25 -6.50 -8.66
C PHE A 183 -7.22 -7.64 -8.32
N GLN A 184 -8.39 -7.68 -8.93
CA GLN A 184 -9.40 -8.71 -8.68
C GLN A 184 -8.87 -10.12 -8.98
N SER A 185 -8.17 -10.30 -10.10
CA SER A 185 -7.64 -11.60 -10.51
C SER A 185 -6.44 -12.07 -9.67
N GLN A 186 -5.56 -11.16 -9.26
CA GLN A 186 -4.29 -11.49 -8.61
C GLN A 186 -4.35 -11.47 -7.08
N MET A 187 -5.23 -10.66 -6.49
CA MET A 187 -5.25 -10.49 -5.03
C MET A 187 -5.98 -11.57 -4.28
N THR A 188 -6.96 -12.24 -4.87
CA THR A 188 -7.68 -13.34 -4.19
C THR A 188 -6.72 -14.41 -3.67
N PRO A 189 -5.79 -14.98 -4.46
CA PRO A 189 -4.82 -15.95 -3.96
C PRO A 189 -3.89 -15.39 -2.87
N VAL A 190 -3.53 -14.12 -2.94
CA VAL A 190 -2.68 -13.45 -1.94
C VAL A 190 -3.42 -13.32 -0.59
N LEU A 191 -4.67 -12.89 -0.62
CA LEU A 191 -5.49 -12.78 0.59
C LEU A 191 -5.74 -14.15 1.23
N GLU A 192 -6.01 -15.19 0.42
CA GLU A 192 -6.13 -16.56 0.91
C GLU A 192 -4.84 -17.06 1.57
N PHE A 193 -3.69 -16.76 0.97
CA PHE A 193 -2.37 -17.12 1.49
C PHE A 193 -2.15 -16.57 2.91
N TYR A 194 -2.44 -15.29 3.13
CA TYR A 194 -2.31 -14.67 4.45
C TYR A 194 -3.44 -15.03 5.42
N SER A 195 -4.63 -15.31 4.90
CA SER A 195 -5.76 -15.84 5.70
C SER A 195 -5.44 -17.20 6.30
N LYS A 196 -4.85 -18.11 5.50
CA LYS A 196 -4.39 -19.44 5.98
C LYS A 196 -3.30 -19.33 7.05
N GLN A 197 -2.53 -18.25 7.08
CA GLN A 197 -1.54 -17.99 8.13
C GLN A 197 -2.17 -17.37 9.39
N GLY A 198 -3.45 -16.98 9.37
CA GLY A 198 -4.15 -16.37 10.51
C GLY A 198 -3.75 -14.92 10.80
N ILE A 199 -3.11 -14.23 9.85
CA ILE A 199 -2.61 -12.85 10.04
C ILE A 199 -3.38 -11.82 9.21
N LEU A 200 -4.38 -12.23 8.40
CA LEU A 200 -5.19 -11.33 7.61
C LEU A 200 -6.32 -10.72 8.44
N LYS A 201 -6.47 -9.40 8.38
CA LYS A 201 -7.62 -8.67 8.90
C LYS A 201 -8.19 -7.76 7.82
N THR A 202 -9.45 -7.97 7.46
CA THR A 202 -10.17 -7.15 6.48
C THR A 202 -10.99 -6.08 7.19
N PHE A 203 -10.95 -4.86 6.64
CA PHE A 203 -11.77 -3.71 7.03
C PHE A 203 -12.52 -3.23 5.80
N SER A 204 -13.85 -3.16 5.90
CA SER A 204 -14.74 -2.76 4.81
C SER A 204 -15.39 -1.42 5.10
N GLY A 205 -15.67 -0.65 4.08
CA GLY A 205 -16.36 0.64 4.20
C GLY A 205 -16.12 1.54 3.01
N THR A 206 -16.71 2.73 3.05
CA THR A 206 -16.62 3.71 1.95
C THR A 206 -15.83 4.98 2.32
N GLU A 207 -15.43 5.15 3.57
CA GLU A 207 -14.73 6.35 4.01
C GLU A 207 -13.55 6.02 4.92
N SER A 208 -12.39 6.63 4.63
CA SER A 208 -11.18 6.44 5.45
C SER A 208 -11.36 6.92 6.89
N ASP A 209 -12.24 7.90 7.10
CA ASP A 209 -12.54 8.46 8.43
C ASP A 209 -13.36 7.49 9.29
N VAL A 210 -14.16 6.65 8.66
CA VAL A 210 -14.94 5.59 9.33
C VAL A 210 -14.07 4.35 9.57
N ILE A 211 -13.29 3.95 8.58
CA ILE A 211 -12.47 2.72 8.64
C ILE A 211 -11.28 2.88 9.58
N TYR A 212 -10.63 4.04 9.59
CA TYR A 212 -9.38 4.24 10.34
C TYR A 212 -9.50 4.05 11.86
N PRO A 213 -10.55 4.54 12.56
CA PRO A 213 -10.72 4.27 13.99
C PRO A 213 -10.71 2.78 14.34
N GLU A 214 -11.35 1.94 13.54
CA GLU A 214 -11.37 0.48 13.74
C GLU A 214 -9.97 -0.13 13.55
N ILE A 215 -9.25 0.31 12.51
CA ILE A 215 -7.87 -0.11 12.27
C ILE A 215 -6.96 0.31 13.43
N ASN A 216 -7.09 1.53 13.92
CA ASN A 216 -6.27 2.06 15.01
C ASN A 216 -6.56 1.32 16.32
N GLU A 217 -7.81 1.05 16.64
CA GLU A 217 -8.18 0.23 17.81
C GLU A 217 -7.58 -1.17 17.72
N PHE A 218 -7.67 -1.79 16.54
CA PHE A 218 -7.09 -3.10 16.29
C PHE A 218 -5.56 -3.08 16.44
N LEU A 219 -4.87 -2.09 15.83
CA LEU A 219 -3.41 -1.97 15.90
C LEU A 219 -2.93 -1.74 17.35
N ARG A 220 -3.64 -0.96 18.16
CA ARG A 220 -3.30 -0.78 19.60
C ARG A 220 -3.30 -2.07 20.40
N LYS A 221 -4.05 -3.09 19.95
CA LYS A 221 -4.12 -4.41 20.61
C LYS A 221 -2.99 -5.35 20.20
N VAL A 222 -2.47 -5.18 18.97
CA VAL A 222 -1.47 -6.09 18.39
C VAL A 222 -0.06 -5.51 18.32
N LEU A 223 0.09 -4.19 18.40
CA LEU A 223 1.40 -3.54 18.44
C LEU A 223 2.10 -3.87 19.77
N PRO A 224 3.37 -4.31 19.74
CA PRO A 224 4.16 -4.45 20.95
C PRO A 224 4.35 -3.07 21.62
N LYS A 225 4.15 -3.06 22.94
CA LYS A 225 4.35 -1.88 23.79
C LYS A 225 5.80 -1.43 23.81
#